data_030979e8d2843f1fc65bb5de5d590f34
#
_entry.id   030979e8d2843f1fc65bb5de5d590f34
#
_cell.length_a   1.000
_cell.length_b   1.000
_cell.length_c   1.000
_cell.angle_alpha   90.00
_cell.angle_beta   90.00
_cell.angle_gamma   90.00
#
_symmetry.space_group_name_H-M   'P 1'
#
loop_
_entity.id
_entity.type
_entity.pdbx_description
1 polymer ?
#
loop_
_entity_poly.entity_id
_entity_poly.type
_entity_poly.pdbx_seq_one_letter_code
_entity_poly.pdbx_strand_id
1 'polypeptide(L)'
;LGRPILFDENMATIGDAGDLALINWGEYLEGTLGGTSFAESIHVRFIYNERAFRFTMYNDGAPWWRSALTPKKSAASLSPIVTLAAR
;
A
#
# COMPACT_ATOMS: atom_id res chain seq x y z
N LEU A 1 -14.57 -13.96 12.98
CA LEU A 1 -13.79 -13.01 13.76
C LEU A 1 -14.35 -11.58 13.76
N GLY A 2 -15.44 -11.33 13.06
CA GLY A 2 -16.07 -10.00 13.01
C GLY A 2 -15.25 -8.93 12.29
N ARG A 3 -14.25 -9.32 11.50
CA ARG A 3 -13.43 -8.40 10.71
C ARG A 3 -13.92 -8.34 9.28
N PRO A 4 -13.89 -7.17 8.62
CA PRO A 4 -14.25 -7.06 7.22
C PRO A 4 -13.22 -7.80 6.34
N ILE A 5 -13.70 -8.40 5.26
CA ILE A 5 -12.86 -9.03 4.24
C ILE A 5 -12.86 -8.12 3.02
N LEU A 6 -11.68 -7.75 2.56
CA LEU A 6 -11.50 -6.96 1.35
C LEU A 6 -10.86 -7.85 0.28
N PHE A 7 -11.42 -7.80 -0.91
CA PHE A 7 -10.89 -8.52 -2.07
C PHE A 7 -10.10 -7.56 -2.95
N ASP A 8 -8.89 -7.94 -3.32
CA ASP A 8 -8.02 -7.13 -4.15
C ASP A 8 -7.35 -8.01 -5.20
N GLU A 9 -7.41 -7.58 -6.45
CA GLU A 9 -6.81 -8.28 -7.59
C GLU A 9 -5.28 -8.28 -7.57
N ASN A 10 -4.66 -7.40 -6.78
CA ASN A 10 -3.21 -7.32 -6.64
C ASN A 10 -2.64 -8.34 -5.64
N MET A 11 -3.48 -9.10 -4.97
CA MET A 11 -3.06 -10.17 -4.08
C MET A 11 -2.52 -11.38 -4.86
N ALA A 12 -1.75 -12.22 -4.19
CA ALA A 12 -1.22 -13.44 -4.79
C ALA A 12 -2.34 -14.40 -5.20
N THR A 13 -2.04 -15.29 -6.16
CA THR A 13 -2.96 -16.35 -6.60
C THR A 13 -3.33 -17.25 -5.43
N ILE A 14 -4.58 -17.69 -5.39
CA ILE A 14 -5.08 -18.59 -4.33
C ILE A 14 -4.21 -19.83 -4.26
N GLY A 15 -3.68 -20.12 -3.06
CA GLY A 15 -2.76 -21.21 -2.80
C GLY A 15 -1.31 -20.78 -2.66
N ASP A 16 -0.94 -19.64 -3.19
CA ASP A 16 0.41 -19.09 -3.05
C ASP A 16 0.60 -18.31 -1.74
N ALA A 17 1.84 -18.08 -1.35
CA ALA A 17 2.14 -17.28 -0.17
C ALA A 17 1.63 -15.84 -0.35
N GLY A 18 0.88 -15.35 0.63
CA GLY A 18 0.35 -13.99 0.60
C GLY A 18 -1.00 -13.82 -0.10
N ASP A 19 -1.69 -14.92 -0.45
CA ASP A 19 -3.04 -14.86 -0.99
C ASP A 19 -4.08 -14.38 0.04
N LEU A 20 -3.80 -14.57 1.31
CA LEU A 20 -4.60 -14.05 2.42
C LEU A 20 -3.69 -13.35 3.43
N ALA A 21 -4.04 -12.14 3.79
CA ALA A 21 -3.31 -11.36 4.77
C ALA A 21 -4.24 -10.80 5.84
N LEU A 22 -3.81 -10.89 7.09
CA LEU A 22 -4.43 -10.19 8.21
C LEU A 22 -3.56 -8.98 8.55
N ILE A 23 -4.12 -7.79 8.45
CA ILE A 23 -3.37 -6.55 8.54
C ILE A 23 -3.97 -5.65 9.63
N ASN A 24 -3.09 -5.12 10.49
CA ASN A 24 -3.42 -4.02 11.39
C ASN A 24 -2.97 -2.70 10.75
N TRP A 25 -3.88 -2.00 10.11
CA TRP A 25 -3.60 -0.75 9.41
C TRP A 25 -3.15 0.39 10.33
N GLY A 26 -3.44 0.31 11.63
CA GLY A 26 -2.98 1.29 12.61
C GLY A 26 -1.45 1.34 12.77
N GLU A 27 -0.76 0.30 12.33
CA GLU A 27 0.70 0.19 12.38
C GLU A 27 1.37 0.42 11.02
N TYR A 28 0.64 0.98 10.07
CA TYR A 28 1.16 1.34 8.75
C TYR A 28 1.27 2.85 8.64
N LEU A 29 2.44 3.33 8.20
CA LEU A 29 2.69 4.74 7.97
C LEU A 29 2.53 5.08 6.50
N GLU A 30 1.77 6.11 6.23
CA GLU A 30 1.68 6.71 4.91
C GLU A 30 2.14 8.16 4.98
N GLY A 31 3.08 8.53 4.13
CA GLY A 31 3.56 9.89 3.98
C GLY A 31 3.16 10.47 2.64
N THR A 32 2.59 11.67 2.65
CA THR A 32 2.28 12.40 1.43
C THR A 32 3.03 13.73 1.43
N LEU A 33 3.57 14.11 0.28
CA LEU A 33 4.23 15.40 0.11
C LEU A 33 3.29 16.37 -0.59
N GLY A 34 2.70 17.29 0.19
CA GLY A 34 1.68 18.21 -0.31
C GLY A 34 0.40 17.49 -0.72
N GLY A 35 -0.42 18.11 -1.53
CA GLY A 35 -1.58 17.49 -2.15
C GLY A 35 -1.33 17.13 -3.61
N THR A 36 -2.37 16.75 -4.31
CA THR A 36 -2.31 16.58 -5.76
C THR A 36 -2.07 17.93 -6.42
N SER A 37 -0.99 18.06 -7.16
CA SER A 37 -0.70 19.26 -7.94
C SER A 37 -1.26 19.11 -9.35
N PHE A 38 -1.77 20.22 -9.88
CA PHE A 38 -2.32 20.31 -11.23
C PHE A 38 -1.48 21.26 -12.06
N ALA A 39 -1.14 20.87 -13.27
CA ALA A 39 -0.45 21.71 -14.24
C ALA A 39 -1.05 21.53 -15.62
N GLU A 40 -1.03 22.60 -16.39
CA GLU A 40 -1.58 22.68 -17.72
C GLU A 40 -0.56 23.28 -18.66
N SER A 41 -0.47 22.76 -19.89
CA SER A 41 0.41 23.30 -20.92
C SER A 41 -0.23 23.18 -22.29
N ILE A 42 -0.07 24.26 -23.08
CA ILE A 42 -0.44 24.30 -24.50
C ILE A 42 0.78 24.08 -25.41
N HIS A 43 1.99 24.08 -24.83
CA HIS A 43 3.24 24.06 -25.61
C HIS A 43 3.68 22.69 -26.07
N VAL A 44 3.29 21.63 -25.37
CA VAL A 44 3.76 20.26 -25.62
C VAL A 44 3.34 19.75 -27.01
N ARG A 45 2.13 20.07 -27.42
CA ARG A 45 1.56 19.69 -28.72
C ARG A 45 0.89 20.88 -29.42
N PHE A 46 1.59 21.99 -29.47
CA PHE A 46 1.07 23.26 -29.96
C PHE A 46 0.57 23.18 -31.43
N ILE A 47 1.31 22.48 -32.29
CA ILE A 47 0.95 22.33 -33.71
C ILE A 47 -0.32 21.53 -33.94
N TYR A 48 -0.74 20.71 -32.96
CA TYR A 48 -1.99 19.95 -33.03
C TYR A 48 -3.16 20.65 -32.34
N ASN A 49 -2.95 21.87 -31.82
CA ASN A 49 -3.95 22.64 -31.08
C ASN A 49 -4.53 21.84 -29.88
N GLU A 50 -3.67 21.09 -29.19
CA GLU A 50 -4.02 20.29 -28.04
C GLU A 50 -3.51 20.91 -26.74
N ARG A 51 -4.23 20.65 -25.65
CA ARG A 51 -3.88 21.08 -24.31
C ARG A 51 -3.56 19.88 -23.46
N ALA A 52 -2.37 19.87 -22.84
CA ALA A 52 -1.93 18.80 -21.97
C ALA A 52 -2.19 19.17 -20.50
N PHE A 53 -2.71 18.22 -19.74
CA PHE A 53 -2.96 18.33 -18.31
C PHE A 53 -2.06 17.33 -17.57
N ARG A 54 -1.51 17.76 -16.41
CA ARG A 54 -0.68 16.92 -15.57
C ARG A 54 -1.16 16.99 -14.13
N PHE A 55 -1.42 15.82 -13.56
CA PHE A 55 -1.69 15.66 -12.14
C PHE A 55 -0.50 14.94 -11.51
N THR A 56 0.03 15.51 -10.44
CA THR A 56 1.18 14.93 -9.73
C THR A 56 0.85 14.78 -8.25
N MET A 57 1.09 13.58 -7.72
CA MET A 57 0.94 13.26 -6.31
C MET A 57 2.15 12.46 -5.85
N TYR A 58 2.70 12.81 -4.70
CA TYR A 58 3.80 12.06 -4.08
C TYR A 58 3.29 11.44 -2.80
N ASN A 59 3.38 10.12 -2.72
CA ASN A 59 3.10 9.39 -1.51
C ASN A 59 4.05 8.22 -1.38
N ASP A 60 4.27 7.79 -0.14
CA ASP A 60 5.03 6.61 0.19
C ASP A 60 4.44 5.97 1.43
N GLY A 61 4.64 4.68 1.59
CA GLY A 61 4.11 3.96 2.73
C GLY A 61 5.05 2.85 3.18
N ALA A 62 5.07 2.63 4.48
CA ALA A 62 5.85 1.55 5.08
C ALA A 62 5.23 1.10 6.40
N PRO A 63 5.42 -0.18 6.80
CA PRO A 63 5.06 -0.61 8.13
C PRO A 63 5.87 0.15 9.18
N TRP A 64 5.24 0.49 10.29
CA TRP A 64 5.92 1.13 11.42
C TRP A 64 7.01 0.22 12.02
N TRP A 65 6.74 -1.07 12.09
CA TRP A 65 7.66 -2.04 12.65
C TRP A 65 8.65 -2.51 11.59
N ARG A 66 9.93 -2.48 11.92
CA ARG A 66 11.00 -2.95 11.03
C ARG A 66 11.18 -4.46 11.07
N SER A 67 10.73 -5.11 12.13
CA SER A 67 10.79 -6.55 12.32
C SER A 67 9.69 -7.01 13.26
N ALA A 68 9.41 -8.32 13.24
CA ALA A 68 8.48 -8.92 14.20
C ALA A 68 9.01 -8.79 15.62
N LEU A 69 8.10 -8.63 16.57
CA LEU A 69 8.45 -8.53 17.99
C LEU A 69 8.31 -9.90 18.66
N THR A 70 9.24 -10.23 19.54
CA THR A 70 9.18 -11.43 20.37
C THR A 70 8.80 -11.04 21.79
N PRO A 71 7.63 -11.45 22.30
CA PRO A 71 7.24 -11.17 23.66
C PRO A 71 8.19 -11.81 24.69
N LYS A 72 8.38 -11.17 25.83
CA LYS A 72 9.26 -11.66 26.89
C LYS A 72 8.85 -13.03 27.45
N LYS A 73 7.54 -13.32 27.47
CA LYS A 73 6.98 -14.53 28.07
C LYS A 73 6.41 -15.55 27.08
N SER A 74 6.65 -15.35 25.80
CA SER A 74 6.14 -16.24 24.75
C SER A 74 7.18 -16.42 23.66
N ALA A 75 7.21 -17.61 23.08
CA ALA A 75 8.08 -17.91 21.93
C ALA A 75 7.44 -17.47 20.61
N ALA A 76 6.14 -17.11 20.58
CA ALA A 76 5.46 -16.66 19.40
C ALA A 76 5.84 -15.21 19.05
N SER A 77 6.22 -14.94 17.82
CA SER A 77 6.47 -13.60 17.34
C SER A 77 5.16 -12.87 17.03
N LEU A 78 5.17 -11.55 17.21
CA LEU A 78 4.04 -10.68 16.91
C LEU A 78 4.39 -9.77 15.72
N SER A 79 3.46 -9.63 14.80
CA SER A 79 3.62 -8.75 13.63
C SER A 79 2.28 -8.05 13.32
N PRO A 80 2.30 -6.79 12.86
CA PRO A 80 1.09 -6.10 12.43
C PRO A 80 0.54 -6.63 11.09
N ILE A 81 1.36 -7.37 10.35
CA ILE A 81 0.98 -7.97 9.07
C ILE A 81 1.35 -9.43 9.12
N VAL A 82 0.36 -10.31 8.92
CA VAL A 82 0.54 -11.75 8.88
C VAL A 82 -0.08 -12.27 7.60
N THR A 83 0.67 -13.03 6.83
CA THR A 83 0.21 -13.66 5.59
C THR A 83 0.12 -15.16 5.74
N LEU A 84 -0.76 -15.77 4.96
CA LEU A 84 -0.85 -17.21 4.88
C LEU A 84 0.29 -17.76 4.02
N ALA A 85 0.90 -18.84 4.47
CA ALA A 85 1.95 -19.53 3.70
C ALA A 85 1.36 -20.26 2.48
N ALA A 86 2.21 -20.54 1.51
CA ALA A 86 1.83 -21.36 0.34
C ALA A 86 1.33 -22.75 0.78
N ARG A 87 0.31 -23.26 0.07
CA ARG A 87 -0.34 -24.54 0.38
C ARG A 87 -0.86 -25.27 -0.85
#